data_5cc21326ebf16df913f2e19ac6cf8484
#
_entry.id   5cc21326ebf16df913f2e19ac6cf8484
#
_cell.length_a   1.000
_cell.length_b   1.000
_cell.length_c   1.000
_cell.angle_alpha   90.00
_cell.angle_beta   90.00
_cell.angle_gamma   90.00
#
_symmetry.space_group_name_H-M   'P 1'
#
loop_
_entity.id
_entity.type
_entity.pdbx_description
1 polymer ?
#
loop_
_entity_poly.entity_id
_entity_poly.type
_entity_poly.pdbx_seq_one_letter_code
_entity_poly.pdbx_strand_id
1 'polypeptide(L)'
;MTRAIMETDKGTIHLELFDQDAPNTVKNFVDLAGKGFYDGLAFHRVIPNFMIQGGCPNTRPGEQGMPGTGGPGYKIKCEINPNKHESGTLSMAHAGRDTGGSQFFICHSPQPHLDGVHTVFGKTADMDVVNAIRQNDRILSVKIEA
;
A
#
# COMPACT_ATOMS: atom_id res chain seq x y z
N MET A 1 8.14 12.59 10.94
CA MET A 1 7.24 11.75 10.12
C MET A 1 7.95 11.33 8.86
N THR A 2 8.00 10.04 8.60
CA THR A 2 8.63 9.51 7.38
C THR A 2 7.72 9.75 6.18
N ARG A 3 8.33 10.04 5.04
CA ARG A 3 7.62 10.23 3.78
C ARG A 3 8.13 9.26 2.74
N ALA A 4 7.25 8.89 1.82
CA ALA A 4 7.60 8.04 0.69
C ALA A 4 7.15 8.69 -0.60
N ILE A 5 7.95 8.52 -1.65
CA ILE A 5 7.63 9.00 -3.00
C ILE A 5 7.48 7.77 -3.88
N MET A 6 6.26 7.51 -4.30
CA MET A 6 5.92 6.37 -5.15
C MET A 6 5.71 6.85 -6.58
N GLU A 7 6.63 6.48 -7.47
CA GLU A 7 6.50 6.75 -8.90
C GLU A 7 5.69 5.65 -9.55
N THR A 8 4.69 6.02 -10.35
CA THR A 8 3.81 5.06 -11.04
C THR A 8 3.65 5.43 -12.51
N ASP A 9 3.03 4.54 -13.27
CA ASP A 9 2.70 4.78 -14.70
C ASP A 9 1.81 6.01 -14.89
N LYS A 10 1.09 6.44 -13.87
CA LYS A 10 0.15 7.57 -13.95
C LYS A 10 0.65 8.83 -13.26
N GLY A 11 1.83 8.78 -12.65
CA GLY A 11 2.43 9.92 -11.97
C GLY A 11 2.94 9.58 -10.58
N THR A 12 3.25 10.62 -9.81
CA THR A 12 3.88 10.51 -8.50
C THR A 12 2.84 10.59 -7.39
N ILE A 13 2.91 9.66 -6.44
CA ILE A 13 2.11 9.66 -5.22
C ILE A 13 3.04 9.96 -4.05
N HIS A 14 2.79 11.05 -3.34
CA HIS A 14 3.53 11.43 -2.14
C HIS A 14 2.78 10.90 -0.92
N LEU A 15 3.43 10.08 -0.12
CA LEU A 15 2.84 9.44 1.05
C LEU A 15 3.43 10.00 2.33
N GLU A 16 2.59 10.33 3.30
CA GLU A 16 3.01 10.59 4.67
C GLU A 16 2.77 9.31 5.46
N LEU A 17 3.79 8.81 6.15
CA LEU A 17 3.71 7.57 6.90
C LEU A 17 3.52 7.85 8.39
N PHE A 18 2.65 7.09 9.04
CA PHE A 18 2.25 7.32 10.43
C PHE A 18 3.15 6.52 11.37
N ASP A 19 4.38 7.02 11.57
CA ASP A 19 5.42 6.34 12.36
C ASP A 19 4.97 6.05 13.79
N GLN A 20 4.16 6.92 14.39
CA GLN A 20 3.74 6.76 15.79
C GLN A 20 2.55 5.80 15.94
N ASP A 21 1.63 5.81 14.98
CA ASP A 21 0.41 5.01 15.08
C ASP A 21 0.59 3.57 14.59
N ALA A 22 1.54 3.35 13.69
CA ALA A 22 1.81 2.03 13.12
C ALA A 22 3.31 1.84 12.90
N PRO A 23 4.12 1.85 13.98
CA PRO A 23 5.58 1.87 13.86
C PRO A 23 6.16 0.65 13.15
N ASN A 24 5.65 -0.53 13.42
CA ASN A 24 6.17 -1.75 12.81
C ASN A 24 5.72 -1.90 11.36
N THR A 25 4.50 -1.47 11.04
CA THR A 25 3.98 -1.48 9.67
C THR A 25 4.75 -0.49 8.80
N VAL A 26 5.02 0.71 9.32
CA VAL A 26 5.82 1.72 8.63
C VAL A 26 7.25 1.20 8.41
N LYS A 27 7.88 0.64 9.46
CA LYS A 27 9.23 0.08 9.35
C LYS A 27 9.29 -1.00 8.28
N ASN A 28 8.32 -1.89 8.26
CA ASN A 28 8.24 -2.95 7.24
C ASN A 28 8.15 -2.37 5.83
N PHE A 29 7.27 -1.39 5.62
CA PHE A 29 7.12 -0.73 4.33
C PHE A 29 8.41 -0.03 3.90
N VAL A 30 9.05 0.69 4.81
CA VAL A 30 10.31 1.39 4.58
C VAL A 30 11.42 0.41 4.21
N ASP A 31 11.55 -0.70 4.94
CA ASP A 31 12.57 -1.70 4.68
C ASP A 31 12.37 -2.36 3.30
N LEU A 32 11.13 -2.69 2.95
CA LEU A 32 10.82 -3.27 1.64
C LEU A 32 11.10 -2.28 0.51
N ALA A 33 10.68 -1.03 0.68
CA ALA A 33 10.95 0.02 -0.31
C ALA A 33 12.45 0.23 -0.52
N GLY A 34 13.22 0.22 0.57
CA GLY A 34 14.68 0.39 0.53
C GLY A 34 15.41 -0.73 -0.21
N LYS A 35 14.82 -1.91 -0.26
CA LYS A 35 15.37 -3.06 -1.01
C LYS A 35 14.93 -3.10 -2.46
N GLY A 36 14.11 -2.16 -2.92
CA GLY A 36 13.53 -2.18 -4.24
C GLY A 36 12.44 -3.23 -4.41
N PHE A 37 11.85 -3.72 -3.31
CA PHE A 37 10.85 -4.79 -3.36
C PHE A 37 9.63 -4.40 -4.19
N TYR A 38 9.20 -3.15 -4.11
CA TYR A 38 8.01 -2.67 -4.82
C TYR A 38 8.26 -2.31 -6.28
N ASP A 39 9.51 -2.21 -6.70
CA ASP A 39 9.84 -1.79 -8.07
C ASP A 39 9.32 -2.82 -9.09
N GLY A 40 8.54 -2.35 -10.05
CA GLY A 40 7.97 -3.19 -11.11
C GLY A 40 6.70 -3.95 -10.74
N LEU A 41 6.22 -3.83 -9.51
CA LEU A 41 4.98 -4.48 -9.10
C LEU A 41 3.76 -3.72 -9.64
N ALA A 42 2.65 -4.43 -9.86
CA ALA A 42 1.44 -3.85 -10.42
C ALA A 42 0.37 -3.62 -9.36
N PHE A 43 -0.51 -2.65 -9.62
CA PHE A 43 -1.78 -2.53 -8.92
C PHE A 43 -2.72 -3.59 -9.51
N HIS A 44 -2.74 -4.77 -8.91
CA HIS A 44 -3.47 -5.93 -9.44
C HIS A 44 -4.97 -5.87 -9.18
N ARG A 45 -5.41 -4.99 -8.29
CA ARG A 45 -6.83 -4.86 -7.95
C ARG A 45 -7.17 -3.38 -7.83
N VAL A 46 -7.98 -2.89 -8.75
CA VAL A 46 -8.44 -1.51 -8.77
C VAL A 46 -9.95 -1.51 -8.90
N ILE A 47 -10.64 -1.04 -7.85
CA ILE A 47 -12.10 -0.99 -7.83
C ILE A 47 -12.52 0.48 -7.72
N PRO A 48 -13.18 1.03 -8.75
CA PRO A 48 -13.60 2.44 -8.73
C PRO A 48 -14.43 2.77 -7.50
N ASN A 49 -14.20 3.95 -6.93
CA ASN A 49 -14.86 4.45 -5.72
C ASN A 49 -14.58 3.62 -4.47
N PHE A 50 -13.62 2.70 -4.51
CA PHE A 50 -13.22 1.89 -3.38
C PHE A 50 -11.73 2.08 -3.10
N MET A 51 -10.85 1.43 -3.86
CA MET A 51 -9.42 1.48 -3.58
C MET A 51 -8.57 1.02 -4.76
N ILE A 52 -7.27 1.30 -4.69
CA ILE A 52 -6.25 0.68 -5.52
C ILE A 52 -5.36 -0.18 -4.61
N GLN A 53 -5.08 -1.41 -5.00
CA GLN A 53 -4.30 -2.36 -4.20
C GLN A 53 -3.11 -2.87 -5.00
N GLY A 54 -1.94 -2.85 -4.37
CA GLY A 54 -0.69 -3.32 -4.98
C GLY A 54 0.26 -3.89 -3.94
N GLY A 55 1.50 -4.15 -4.37
CA GLY A 55 2.54 -4.65 -3.47
C GLY A 55 2.66 -6.17 -3.43
N CYS A 56 1.95 -6.89 -4.29
CA CYS A 56 2.10 -8.34 -4.40
C CYS A 56 3.27 -8.69 -5.32
N PRO A 57 4.30 -9.43 -4.82
CA PRO A 57 5.46 -9.78 -5.65
C PRO A 57 5.14 -10.68 -6.84
N ASN A 58 4.01 -11.38 -6.80
CA ASN A 58 3.57 -12.22 -7.92
C ASN A 58 3.15 -11.40 -9.15
N THR A 59 3.05 -10.08 -9.02
CA THR A 59 2.74 -9.19 -10.14
C THR A 59 4.00 -8.74 -10.89
N ARG A 60 5.19 -9.08 -10.40
CA ARG A 60 6.45 -8.77 -11.08
C ARG A 60 6.53 -9.58 -12.38
N PRO A 61 6.98 -8.96 -13.50
CA PRO A 61 7.12 -9.71 -14.76
C PRO A 61 7.98 -10.98 -14.57
N GLY A 62 7.49 -12.11 -15.09
CA GLY A 62 8.19 -13.39 -14.97
C GLY A 62 7.80 -14.23 -13.76
N GLU A 63 7.08 -13.69 -12.80
CA GLU A 63 6.60 -14.45 -11.65
C GLU A 63 5.40 -15.32 -12.04
N GLN A 64 5.32 -16.51 -11.46
CA GLN A 64 4.30 -17.51 -11.81
C GLN A 64 3.18 -17.62 -10.77
N GLY A 65 3.33 -17.00 -9.61
CA GLY A 65 2.31 -17.02 -8.57
C GLY A 65 1.08 -16.19 -8.97
N MET A 66 -0.06 -16.50 -8.37
CA MET A 66 -1.29 -15.77 -8.62
C MET A 66 -1.23 -14.38 -7.98
N PRO A 67 -1.53 -13.29 -8.74
CA PRO A 67 -1.61 -11.95 -8.15
C PRO A 67 -2.58 -11.90 -6.97
N GLY A 68 -2.15 -11.24 -5.90
CA GLY A 68 -2.93 -11.12 -4.67
C GLY A 68 -2.61 -12.16 -3.61
N THR A 69 -1.85 -13.21 -3.94
CA THR A 69 -1.52 -14.29 -3.00
C THR A 69 -0.10 -14.23 -2.46
N GLY A 70 0.75 -13.34 -3.00
CA GLY A 70 2.15 -13.26 -2.61
C GLY A 70 2.42 -12.26 -1.49
N GLY A 71 3.58 -12.39 -0.89
CA GLY A 71 4.05 -11.51 0.16
C GLY A 71 5.57 -11.56 0.29
N PRO A 72 6.12 -10.92 1.33
CA PRO A 72 7.57 -10.79 1.48
C PRO A 72 8.24 -12.03 2.10
N GLY A 73 7.50 -13.10 2.34
CA GLY A 73 8.01 -14.31 2.97
C GLY A 73 7.77 -14.38 4.47
N TYR A 74 7.06 -13.42 5.03
CA TYR A 74 6.71 -13.36 6.45
C TYR A 74 5.40 -12.59 6.61
N LYS A 75 4.84 -12.59 7.80
CA LYS A 75 3.64 -11.83 8.15
C LYS A 75 3.93 -10.86 9.27
N ILE A 76 3.18 -9.76 9.30
CA ILE A 76 3.28 -8.76 10.35
C ILE A 76 1.95 -8.66 11.10
N LYS A 77 2.02 -8.25 12.37
CA LYS A 77 0.83 -8.07 13.20
C LYS A 77 0.10 -6.80 12.83
N CYS A 78 -1.21 -6.81 12.98
CA CYS A 78 -2.01 -5.61 12.84
C CYS A 78 -1.65 -4.59 13.92
N GLU A 79 -1.65 -3.32 13.55
CA GLU A 79 -1.45 -2.21 14.47
C GLU A 79 -2.67 -1.29 14.37
N ILE A 80 -3.79 -1.77 14.89
CA ILE A 80 -5.05 -1.05 14.82
C ILE A 80 -4.93 0.25 15.60
N ASN A 81 -5.35 1.34 14.98
CA ASN A 81 -5.22 2.69 15.55
C ASN A 81 -6.46 3.52 15.19
N PRO A 82 -6.63 4.74 15.76
CA PRO A 82 -7.85 5.51 15.57
C PRO A 82 -8.00 6.19 14.21
N ASN A 83 -7.00 6.09 13.32
CA ASN A 83 -7.12 6.69 11.99
C ASN A 83 -8.19 5.97 11.16
N LYS A 84 -8.95 6.77 10.40
CA LYS A 84 -10.08 6.29 9.60
C LYS A 84 -9.64 6.04 8.16
N HIS A 85 -10.38 5.17 7.47
CA HIS A 85 -10.20 4.95 6.03
C HIS A 85 -10.96 6.03 5.27
N GLU A 86 -10.24 7.09 4.94
CA GLU A 86 -10.77 8.23 4.18
C GLU A 86 -10.15 8.24 2.77
N SER A 87 -10.56 9.19 1.91
CA SER A 87 -9.92 9.37 0.61
C SER A 87 -8.41 9.61 0.80
N GLY A 88 -7.59 8.81 0.12
CA GLY A 88 -6.14 8.93 0.21
C GLY A 88 -5.50 8.15 1.34
N THR A 89 -6.26 7.43 2.15
CA THR A 89 -5.72 6.61 3.24
C THR A 89 -4.93 5.43 2.68
N LEU A 90 -3.70 5.26 3.20
CA LEU A 90 -2.84 4.10 2.91
C LEU A 90 -3.00 3.10 4.04
N SER A 91 -3.39 1.88 3.70
CA SER A 91 -3.70 0.83 4.66
C SER A 91 -3.12 -0.50 4.22
N MET A 92 -2.88 -1.39 5.19
CA MET A 92 -2.29 -2.70 4.93
C MET A 92 -3.38 -3.70 4.53
N ALA A 93 -3.21 -4.31 3.36
CA ALA A 93 -4.07 -5.41 2.93
C ALA A 93 -3.69 -6.69 3.68
N HIS A 94 -4.67 -7.51 4.02
CA HIS A 94 -4.43 -8.80 4.67
C HIS A 94 -5.59 -9.76 4.39
N ALA A 95 -5.35 -11.04 4.69
CA ALA A 95 -6.34 -12.12 4.55
C ALA A 95 -6.88 -12.56 5.91
N GLY A 96 -6.97 -11.63 6.85
CA GLY A 96 -7.39 -11.85 8.22
C GLY A 96 -6.43 -11.19 9.18
N ARG A 97 -6.71 -11.27 10.48
CA ARG A 97 -5.91 -10.62 11.50
C ARG A 97 -4.46 -11.15 11.50
N ASP A 98 -3.51 -10.24 11.59
CA ASP A 98 -2.07 -10.52 11.70
C ASP A 98 -1.51 -11.31 10.51
N THR A 99 -2.07 -11.10 9.30
CA THR A 99 -1.60 -11.74 8.07
C THR A 99 -1.05 -10.75 7.04
N GLY A 100 -0.87 -9.48 7.41
CA GLY A 100 -0.29 -8.47 6.53
C GLY A 100 1.15 -8.81 6.15
N GLY A 101 1.63 -8.23 5.06
CA GLY A 101 2.99 -8.44 4.58
C GLY A 101 3.46 -7.28 3.73
N SER A 102 3.33 -7.39 2.41
CA SER A 102 3.77 -6.33 1.50
C SER A 102 2.62 -5.63 0.78
N GLN A 103 1.46 -6.25 0.69
CA GLN A 103 0.34 -5.66 -0.05
C GLN A 103 -0.31 -4.53 0.74
N PHE A 104 -0.66 -3.48 0.03
CA PHE A 104 -1.29 -2.30 0.60
C PHE A 104 -2.40 -1.82 -0.33
N PHE A 105 -3.27 -0.95 0.19
CA PHE A 105 -4.25 -0.27 -0.65
C PHE A 105 -4.35 1.20 -0.27
N ILE A 106 -4.79 2.00 -1.24
CA ILE A 106 -5.07 3.42 -1.06
C ILE A 106 -6.53 3.64 -1.42
N CYS A 107 -7.30 4.26 -0.51
CA CYS A 107 -8.73 4.44 -0.69
C CYS A 107 -9.04 5.57 -1.66
N HIS A 108 -10.02 5.35 -2.56
CA HIS A 108 -10.58 6.41 -3.40
C HIS A 108 -11.52 7.31 -2.61
N SER A 109 -12.26 6.73 -1.69
CA SER A 109 -13.31 7.39 -0.91
C SER A 109 -13.38 6.79 0.49
N PRO A 110 -14.10 7.41 1.42
CA PRO A 110 -14.22 6.84 2.77
C PRO A 110 -14.78 5.43 2.78
N GLN A 111 -14.13 4.55 3.56
CA GLN A 111 -14.50 3.15 3.69
C GLN A 111 -14.61 2.80 5.18
N PRO A 112 -15.65 3.27 5.88
CA PRO A 112 -15.75 3.11 7.34
C PRO A 112 -15.86 1.66 7.80
N HIS A 113 -16.30 0.75 6.95
CA HIS A 113 -16.37 -0.67 7.29
C HIS A 113 -14.97 -1.31 7.49
N LEU A 114 -13.90 -0.65 7.05
CA LEU A 114 -12.53 -1.12 7.22
C LEU A 114 -11.88 -0.58 8.50
N ASP A 115 -12.48 0.44 9.12
CA ASP A 115 -11.94 1.03 10.34
C ASP A 115 -11.89 0.00 11.47
N GLY A 116 -10.75 -0.08 12.16
CA GLY A 116 -10.55 -1.04 13.23
C GLY A 116 -10.27 -2.46 12.74
N VAL A 117 -10.23 -2.72 11.44
CA VAL A 117 -9.96 -4.04 10.84
C VAL A 117 -8.60 -4.08 10.15
N HIS A 118 -8.28 -3.04 9.41
CA HIS A 118 -7.00 -2.93 8.71
C HIS A 118 -6.12 -1.87 9.37
N THR A 119 -4.79 -2.06 9.27
CA THR A 119 -3.82 -1.11 9.81
C THR A 119 -3.67 0.08 8.86
N VAL A 120 -4.16 1.24 9.29
CA VAL A 120 -3.90 2.51 8.61
C VAL A 120 -2.47 2.94 8.96
N PHE A 121 -1.62 3.17 7.95
CA PHE A 121 -0.23 3.54 8.22
C PHE A 121 0.26 4.73 7.40
N GLY A 122 -0.61 5.40 6.67
CA GLY A 122 -0.23 6.59 5.93
C GLY A 122 -1.39 7.23 5.18
N LYS A 123 -1.06 8.28 4.44
CA LYS A 123 -2.03 8.99 3.61
C LYS A 123 -1.36 9.72 2.46
N THR A 124 -2.14 10.07 1.44
CA THR A 124 -1.72 10.95 0.34
C THR A 124 -2.81 11.97 0.03
N ALA A 125 -2.39 13.12 -0.49
CA ALA A 125 -3.29 14.12 -1.05
C ALA A 125 -3.34 14.06 -2.58
N ASP A 126 -2.54 13.19 -3.22
CA ASP A 126 -2.41 13.10 -4.68
C ASP A 126 -3.53 12.28 -5.30
N MET A 127 -4.76 12.70 -5.06
CA MET A 127 -5.94 11.95 -5.49
C MET A 127 -6.12 11.89 -7.00
N ASP A 128 -5.64 12.89 -7.73
CA ASP A 128 -5.65 12.86 -9.21
C ASP A 128 -4.84 11.67 -9.73
N VAL A 129 -3.71 11.36 -9.14
CA VAL A 129 -2.90 10.20 -9.52
C VAL A 129 -3.58 8.92 -9.08
N VAL A 130 -4.04 8.86 -7.81
CA VAL A 130 -4.74 7.67 -7.28
C VAL A 130 -5.95 7.34 -8.17
N ASN A 131 -6.74 8.35 -8.53
CA ASN A 131 -7.92 8.16 -9.37
C ASN A 131 -7.58 7.80 -10.83
N ALA A 132 -6.38 8.12 -11.29
CA ALA A 132 -5.92 7.80 -12.64
C ALA A 132 -5.37 6.37 -12.76
N ILE A 133 -4.95 5.75 -11.65
CA ILE A 133 -4.41 4.38 -11.66
C ILE A 133 -5.48 3.41 -12.16
N ARG A 134 -5.06 2.51 -13.04
CA ARG A 134 -5.91 1.44 -13.59
C ARG A 134 -5.29 0.09 -13.26
N GLN A 135 -6.09 -0.95 -13.36
CA GLN A 135 -5.62 -2.31 -13.09
C GLN A 135 -4.42 -2.63 -13.97
N ASN A 136 -3.39 -3.17 -13.35
CA ASN A 136 -2.10 -3.53 -13.94
C ASN A 136 -1.17 -2.34 -14.23
N ASP A 137 -1.51 -1.12 -13.83
CA ASP A 137 -0.52 -0.04 -13.81
C ASP A 137 0.61 -0.41 -12.84
N ARG A 138 1.83 0.03 -13.15
CA ARG A 138 3.03 -0.38 -12.43
C ARG A 138 3.50 0.66 -11.42
N ILE A 139 4.08 0.17 -10.34
CA ILE A 139 4.91 0.96 -9.43
C ILE A 139 6.31 0.94 -10.03
N LEU A 140 6.85 2.09 -10.37
CA LEU A 140 8.18 2.20 -10.96
C LEU A 140 9.25 2.19 -9.87
N SER A 141 9.01 2.91 -8.79
CA SER A 141 9.92 2.94 -7.62
C SER A 141 9.20 3.50 -6.40
N VAL A 142 9.73 3.17 -5.23
CA VAL A 142 9.31 3.79 -3.97
C VAL A 142 10.56 4.27 -3.25
N LYS A 143 10.69 5.58 -3.06
CA LYS A 143 11.83 6.19 -2.37
C LYS A 143 11.37 6.72 -1.02
N ILE A 144 12.21 6.55 -0.03
CA ILE A 144 11.92 6.97 1.34
C ILE A 144 12.68 8.25 1.65
N GLU A 145 11.97 9.22 2.23
CA GLU A 145 12.54 10.46 2.75
C GLU A 145 12.34 10.50 4.27
N ALA A 146 13.42 10.74 4.96
CA ALA A 146 13.37 10.85 6.42
C ALA A 146 12.79 12.19 6.87
#